data_6bda31ecf13d8aea5e627d1a0531f08f
#
_entry.id   6bda31ecf13d8aea5e627d1a0531f08f
#
_cell.length_a   1.000
_cell.length_b   1.000
_cell.length_c   1.000
_cell.angle_alpha   90.00
_cell.angle_beta   90.00
_cell.angle_gamma   90.00
#
_symmetry.space_group_name_H-M   'P 1'
#
loop_
_entity.id
_entity.type
_entity.pdbx_description
1 polymer ?
#
loop_
_entity_poly.entity_id
_entity_poly.type
_entity_poly.pdbx_seq_one_letter_code
_entity_poly.pdbx_strand_id
1 'polypeptide(L)'
;KPTPIKVVKTSYSNLGKRITDAFYEMPSTLDFNGIYKGKYIEFDAKETNNKTSFPINNVHPHQIKHIRNILSHGGIVFLIIKMNEEYYILKGRDFIGFIDKNTRKSIPYEYMKEYGIKINMTLRGLDYLSQLDKEIENIWKN
;
A
#
# COMPACT_ATOMS: atom_id res chain seq x y z
N LYS A 1 -21.61 14.81 -7.91
CA LYS A 1 -20.48 15.71 -7.88
C LYS A 1 -19.24 15.00 -8.41
N PRO A 2 -18.65 15.48 -9.46
CA PRO A 2 -17.49 14.82 -10.02
C PRO A 2 -16.32 14.88 -9.05
N THR A 3 -15.59 13.78 -8.98
CA THR A 3 -14.38 13.73 -8.20
C THR A 3 -13.29 14.45 -8.98
N PRO A 4 -12.68 15.47 -8.40
CA PRO A 4 -11.62 16.16 -9.11
C PRO A 4 -10.40 15.29 -9.31
N ILE A 5 -9.73 15.52 -10.40
CA ILE A 5 -8.45 14.89 -10.65
C ILE A 5 -7.41 15.66 -9.86
N LYS A 6 -6.68 14.94 -9.04
CA LYS A 6 -5.61 15.51 -8.26
C LYS A 6 -4.29 14.98 -8.77
N VAL A 7 -3.41 15.88 -9.14
CA VAL A 7 -2.06 15.49 -9.52
C VAL A 7 -1.27 15.37 -8.24
N VAL A 8 -1.19 14.16 -7.72
CA VAL A 8 -0.47 13.89 -6.48
C VAL A 8 1.02 13.75 -6.75
N LYS A 9 1.33 13.32 -7.94
CA LYS A 9 2.69 12.98 -8.25
C LYS A 9 2.97 13.31 -9.70
N THR A 10 3.99 14.09 -9.91
CA THR A 10 4.53 14.23 -11.23
C THR A 10 5.58 13.16 -11.41
N SER A 11 5.85 12.81 -12.64
CA SER A 11 6.93 11.90 -12.90
C SER A 11 8.24 12.55 -12.47
N TYR A 12 8.95 11.87 -11.60
CA TYR A 12 10.28 12.30 -11.20
C TYR A 12 11.35 11.70 -12.08
N SER A 13 10.94 11.14 -13.19
CA SER A 13 11.88 10.62 -14.15
C SER A 13 12.67 11.77 -14.76
N ASN A 14 13.74 11.41 -15.44
CA ASN A 14 14.60 12.36 -16.12
C ASN A 14 13.90 13.05 -17.30
N LEU A 15 12.69 12.64 -17.60
CA LEU A 15 11.89 13.24 -18.65
C LEU A 15 11.28 14.56 -18.21
N GLY A 16 11.63 14.99 -17.02
CA GLY A 16 11.13 16.23 -16.47
C GLY A 16 9.78 16.02 -15.81
N LYS A 17 9.16 17.11 -15.52
CA LYS A 17 7.91 17.11 -14.80
C LYS A 17 6.79 16.72 -15.73
N ARG A 18 6.39 15.48 -15.67
CA ARG A 18 5.26 14.99 -16.44
C ARG A 18 4.18 14.52 -15.52
N ILE A 19 2.96 14.74 -15.91
CA ILE A 19 1.82 14.20 -15.19
C ILE A 19 1.58 12.80 -15.75
N THR A 20 2.22 11.81 -15.16
CA THR A 20 2.03 10.42 -15.55
C THR A 20 1.06 9.72 -14.66
N ASP A 21 0.86 10.26 -13.46
CA ASP A 21 -0.01 9.68 -12.47
C ASP A 21 -1.06 10.71 -12.09
N ALA A 22 -2.20 10.66 -12.75
CA ALA A 22 -3.33 11.49 -12.40
C ALA A 22 -4.22 10.72 -11.44
N PHE A 23 -4.54 11.35 -10.31
CA PHE A 23 -5.31 10.70 -9.27
C PHE A 23 -6.66 11.36 -9.12
N TYR A 24 -7.66 10.54 -8.79
CA TYR A 24 -8.95 11.04 -8.40
C TYR A 24 -8.98 11.17 -6.89
N GLU A 25 -9.27 12.36 -6.41
CA GLU A 25 -9.40 12.61 -5.00
C GLU A 25 -10.73 12.06 -4.52
N MET A 26 -10.67 11.09 -3.61
CA MET A 26 -11.86 10.42 -3.09
C MET A 26 -11.86 10.49 -1.58
N PRO A 27 -13.05 10.67 -0.97
CA PRO A 27 -13.12 10.64 0.49
C PRO A 27 -12.74 9.25 1.00
N SER A 28 -12.08 9.22 2.13
CA SER A 28 -11.72 7.98 2.83
C SER A 28 -10.81 7.05 2.06
N THR A 29 -10.04 7.59 1.12
CA THR A 29 -9.03 6.79 0.42
C THR A 29 -7.81 6.60 1.31
N LEU A 30 -6.96 5.70 0.88
CA LEU A 30 -5.63 5.56 1.45
C LEU A 30 -4.79 6.78 1.05
N ASP A 31 -3.65 6.96 1.69
CA ASP A 31 -2.81 8.15 1.50
C ASP A 31 -2.34 8.33 0.05
N PHE A 32 -2.16 7.23 -0.65
CA PHE A 32 -1.66 7.28 -2.03
C PHE A 32 -2.60 6.50 -2.93
N ASN A 33 -3.04 7.13 -4.00
CA ASN A 33 -3.85 6.45 -5.00
C ASN A 33 -3.55 6.98 -6.38
N GLY A 34 -3.79 6.16 -7.38
CA GLY A 34 -3.56 6.58 -8.75
C GLY A 34 -3.58 5.43 -9.72
N ILE A 35 -3.02 5.70 -10.88
CA ILE A 35 -2.89 4.70 -11.92
C ILE A 35 -1.40 4.47 -12.17
N TYR A 36 -1.04 3.20 -12.15
CA TYR A 36 0.33 2.79 -12.37
C TYR A 36 0.36 1.80 -13.54
N LYS A 37 0.99 2.19 -14.62
CA LYS A 37 1.06 1.36 -15.84
C LYS A 37 -0.31 0.85 -16.29
N GLY A 38 -1.29 1.73 -16.25
CA GLY A 38 -2.65 1.38 -16.65
C GLY A 38 -3.48 0.65 -15.60
N LYS A 39 -2.95 0.47 -14.41
CA LYS A 39 -3.60 -0.26 -13.33
C LYS A 39 -3.91 0.66 -12.18
N TYR A 40 -5.09 0.52 -11.61
CA TYR A 40 -5.44 1.29 -10.42
C TYR A 40 -4.66 0.75 -9.22
N ILE A 41 -4.08 1.67 -8.47
CA ILE A 41 -3.26 1.31 -7.32
C ILE A 41 -3.57 2.25 -6.16
N GLU A 42 -3.65 1.68 -4.97
CA GLU A 42 -3.67 2.44 -3.73
C GLU A 42 -2.77 1.80 -2.70
N PHE A 43 -2.15 2.62 -1.89
CA PHE A 43 -1.42 2.11 -0.75
C PHE A 43 -1.36 3.17 0.35
N ASP A 44 -1.03 2.70 1.54
CA ASP A 44 -0.89 3.54 2.71
C ASP A 44 0.37 3.13 3.45
N ALA A 45 0.98 4.08 4.14
CA ALA A 45 2.15 3.84 4.97
C ALA A 45 1.73 3.84 6.42
N LYS A 46 2.07 2.79 7.14
CA LYS A 46 1.76 2.63 8.55
C LYS A 46 3.02 2.25 9.29
N GLU A 47 3.06 2.58 10.57
CA GLU A 47 4.17 2.14 11.41
C GLU A 47 3.68 1.75 12.78
N THR A 48 4.45 0.94 13.45
CA THR A 48 4.21 0.58 14.83
C THR A 48 5.53 0.48 15.58
N ASN A 49 5.49 0.84 16.84
CA ASN A 49 6.61 0.64 17.74
C ASN A 49 6.58 -0.72 18.41
N ASN A 50 5.49 -1.47 18.24
CA ASN A 50 5.40 -2.84 18.72
C ASN A 50 6.36 -3.72 17.94
N LYS A 51 7.11 -4.54 18.66
CA LYS A 51 8.11 -5.40 18.02
C LYS A 51 7.57 -6.77 17.66
N THR A 52 6.44 -7.16 18.25
CA THR A 52 5.91 -8.50 18.11
C THR A 52 4.67 -8.58 17.23
N SER A 53 3.97 -7.46 17.03
CA SER A 53 2.74 -7.47 16.25
C SER A 53 2.39 -6.09 15.75
N PHE A 54 1.63 -6.05 14.67
CA PHE A 54 1.10 -4.82 14.12
C PHE A 54 -0.40 -4.76 14.46
N PRO A 55 -0.84 -3.76 15.23
CA PRO A 55 -2.26 -3.65 15.58
C PRO A 55 -3.12 -3.35 14.36
N ILE A 56 -4.15 -4.15 14.16
CA ILE A 56 -5.05 -3.99 13.02
C ILE A 56 -5.78 -2.65 13.09
N ASN A 57 -6.06 -2.16 14.29
CA ASN A 57 -6.75 -0.87 14.42
C ASN A 57 -5.91 0.34 14.02
N ASN A 58 -4.63 0.16 13.71
CA ASN A 58 -3.86 1.22 13.05
C ASN A 58 -4.39 1.48 11.64
N VAL A 59 -5.13 0.53 11.10
CA VAL A 59 -5.85 0.72 9.84
C VAL A 59 -7.32 0.95 10.21
N HIS A 60 -7.83 2.11 9.87
CA HIS A 60 -9.19 2.48 10.28
C HIS A 60 -10.23 1.60 9.58
N PRO A 61 -11.41 1.38 10.21
CA PRO A 61 -12.44 0.55 9.60
C PRO A 61 -12.84 0.98 8.18
N HIS A 62 -12.92 2.28 7.93
CA HIS A 62 -13.26 2.75 6.59
C HIS A 62 -12.14 2.45 5.59
N GLN A 63 -10.90 2.42 6.03
CA GLN A 63 -9.77 2.03 5.18
C GLN A 63 -9.82 0.55 4.84
N ILE A 64 -10.17 -0.28 5.83
CA ILE A 64 -10.34 -1.72 5.60
C ILE A 64 -11.45 -1.97 4.58
N LYS A 65 -12.58 -1.28 4.74
CA LYS A 65 -13.67 -1.39 3.79
C LYS A 65 -13.23 -0.98 2.40
N HIS A 66 -12.46 0.08 2.32
CA HIS A 66 -11.96 0.58 1.04
C HIS A 66 -11.00 -0.42 0.39
N ILE A 67 -10.12 -1.04 1.18
CA ILE A 67 -9.23 -2.09 0.68
C ILE A 67 -10.04 -3.24 0.09
N ARG A 68 -11.10 -3.67 0.78
CA ARG A 68 -11.97 -4.72 0.27
C ARG A 68 -12.60 -4.34 -1.07
N ASN A 69 -13.03 -3.09 -1.19
CA ASN A 69 -13.62 -2.60 -2.42
C ASN A 69 -12.63 -2.62 -3.58
N ILE A 70 -11.40 -2.18 -3.33
CA ILE A 70 -10.38 -2.19 -4.37
C ILE A 70 -10.10 -3.61 -4.84
N LEU A 71 -9.96 -4.54 -3.89
CA LEU A 71 -9.71 -5.93 -4.24
C LEU A 71 -10.86 -6.52 -5.05
N SER A 72 -12.09 -6.20 -4.70
CA SER A 72 -13.26 -6.73 -5.41
C SER A 72 -13.35 -6.21 -6.85
N HIS A 73 -12.72 -5.08 -7.13
CA HIS A 73 -12.69 -4.50 -8.46
C HIS A 73 -11.39 -4.79 -9.22
N GLY A 74 -10.55 -5.63 -8.67
CA GLY A 74 -9.31 -6.03 -9.34
C GLY A 74 -8.18 -5.02 -9.27
N GLY A 75 -8.29 -4.02 -8.41
CA GLY A 75 -7.21 -3.06 -8.23
C GLY A 75 -6.06 -3.60 -7.39
N ILE A 76 -4.95 -2.89 -7.42
CA ILE A 76 -3.78 -3.21 -6.62
C ILE A 76 -3.84 -2.38 -5.35
N VAL A 77 -3.77 -3.04 -4.21
CA VAL A 77 -3.76 -2.34 -2.93
C VAL A 77 -2.81 -3.05 -1.96
N PHE A 78 -2.06 -2.27 -1.23
CA PHE A 78 -1.14 -2.80 -0.24
C PHE A 78 -0.85 -1.76 0.84
N LEU A 79 -0.25 -2.22 1.91
CA LEU A 79 0.24 -1.38 2.99
C LEU A 79 1.75 -1.46 3.02
N ILE A 80 2.40 -0.33 3.26
CA ILE A 80 3.82 -0.32 3.59
C ILE A 80 3.89 -0.19 5.10
N ILE A 81 4.43 -1.19 5.77
CA ILE A 81 4.43 -1.24 7.21
C ILE A 81 5.87 -1.18 7.71
N LYS A 82 6.14 -0.18 8.55
CA LYS A 82 7.40 -0.10 9.26
C LYS A 82 7.25 -0.77 10.61
N MET A 83 8.08 -1.76 10.86
CA MET A 83 8.06 -2.54 12.08
C MET A 83 9.45 -3.11 12.32
N ASN A 84 9.96 -3.01 13.53
CA ASN A 84 11.31 -3.51 13.88
C ASN A 84 12.41 -2.93 13.00
N GLU A 85 12.33 -1.63 12.71
CA GLU A 85 13.28 -0.93 11.84
C GLU A 85 13.37 -1.52 10.44
N GLU A 86 12.35 -2.28 10.05
CA GLU A 86 12.23 -2.89 8.73
C GLU A 86 10.97 -2.38 8.06
N TYR A 87 10.96 -2.43 6.74
CA TYR A 87 9.81 -2.04 5.95
C TYR A 87 9.31 -3.22 5.15
N TYR A 88 7.99 -3.42 5.19
CA TYR A 88 7.34 -4.52 4.51
C TYR A 88 6.20 -4.00 3.65
N ILE A 89 6.07 -4.56 2.46
CA ILE A 89 4.85 -4.41 1.67
C ILE A 89 3.95 -5.59 2.04
N LEU A 90 2.82 -5.29 2.65
CA LEU A 90 1.81 -6.31 2.92
C LEU A 90 0.68 -6.11 1.93
N LYS A 91 0.50 -7.10 1.06
CA LYS A 91 -0.55 -7.04 0.04
C LYS A 91 -1.92 -6.96 0.70
N GLY A 92 -2.82 -6.19 0.09
CA GLY A 92 -4.16 -6.04 0.64
C GLY A 92 -4.87 -7.37 0.84
N ARG A 93 -4.71 -8.30 -0.10
CA ARG A 93 -5.34 -9.61 0.02
C ARG A 93 -4.80 -10.40 1.23
N ASP A 94 -3.52 -10.24 1.55
CA ASP A 94 -2.95 -10.92 2.70
C ASP A 94 -3.38 -10.25 4.01
N PHE A 95 -3.52 -8.94 3.99
CA PHE A 95 -4.04 -8.19 5.13
C PHE A 95 -5.49 -8.59 5.42
N ILE A 96 -6.34 -8.58 4.40
CA ILE A 96 -7.74 -8.96 4.54
C ILE A 96 -7.85 -10.44 4.87
N GLY A 97 -7.02 -11.28 4.27
CA GLY A 97 -7.00 -12.71 4.57
C GLY A 97 -6.71 -12.98 6.03
N PHE A 98 -5.79 -12.23 6.63
CA PHE A 98 -5.52 -12.37 8.05
C PHE A 98 -6.74 -11.98 8.89
N ILE A 99 -7.37 -10.87 8.58
CA ILE A 99 -8.55 -10.40 9.31
C ILE A 99 -9.67 -11.44 9.24
N ASP A 100 -9.90 -11.99 8.07
CA ASP A 100 -11.03 -12.90 7.86
C ASP A 100 -10.82 -14.28 8.47
N LYS A 101 -9.57 -14.70 8.60
CA LYS A 101 -9.25 -16.04 9.10
C LYS A 101 -8.91 -16.08 10.57
N ASN A 102 -8.77 -14.95 11.21
CA ASN A 102 -8.34 -14.87 12.59
C ASN A 102 -9.24 -13.95 13.39
N THR A 103 -9.36 -14.26 14.67
CA THR A 103 -10.03 -13.37 15.61
C THR A 103 -9.06 -12.42 16.30
N ARG A 104 -7.78 -12.56 16.02
CA ARG A 104 -6.74 -11.74 16.62
C ARG A 104 -6.85 -10.30 16.13
N LYS A 105 -6.53 -9.38 17.01
CA LYS A 105 -6.58 -7.94 16.70
C LYS A 105 -5.23 -7.37 16.30
N SER A 106 -4.23 -8.21 16.20
CA SER A 106 -2.89 -7.81 15.78
C SER A 106 -2.29 -8.86 14.86
N ILE A 107 -1.55 -8.39 13.89
CA ILE A 107 -0.85 -9.28 12.95
C ILE A 107 0.53 -9.58 13.55
N PRO A 108 0.84 -10.85 13.79
CA PRO A 108 2.15 -11.21 14.35
C PRO A 108 3.28 -10.84 13.38
N TYR A 109 4.42 -10.53 13.95
CA TYR A 109 5.61 -10.24 13.14
C TYR A 109 5.97 -11.42 12.23
N GLU A 110 5.74 -12.65 12.68
CA GLU A 110 5.99 -13.85 11.86
C GLU A 110 5.14 -13.88 10.61
N TYR A 111 3.89 -13.44 10.70
CA TYR A 111 3.02 -13.31 9.52
C TYR A 111 3.57 -12.25 8.58
N MET A 112 4.05 -11.15 9.14
CA MET A 112 4.64 -10.08 8.35
C MET A 112 5.87 -10.57 7.59
N LYS A 113 6.72 -11.36 8.24
CA LYS A 113 7.91 -11.92 7.59
C LYS A 113 7.56 -12.95 6.53
N GLU A 114 6.49 -13.71 6.74
CA GLU A 114 6.10 -14.77 5.82
C GLU A 114 5.39 -14.23 4.58
N TYR A 115 4.44 -13.34 4.78
CA TYR A 115 3.59 -12.84 3.69
C TYR A 115 3.98 -11.44 3.21
N GLY A 116 4.66 -10.68 4.03
CA GLY A 116 5.14 -9.37 3.65
C GLY A 116 6.38 -9.46 2.76
N ILE A 117 6.55 -8.46 1.94
CA ILE A 117 7.74 -8.34 1.10
C ILE A 117 8.63 -7.30 1.73
N LYS A 118 9.78 -7.73 2.24
CA LYS A 118 10.72 -6.81 2.86
C LYS A 118 11.35 -5.92 1.80
N ILE A 119 11.35 -4.63 2.04
CA ILE A 119 11.97 -3.67 1.13
C ILE A 119 13.04 -2.88 1.88
N ASN A 120 14.08 -2.50 1.17
CA ASN A 120 15.11 -1.64 1.70
C ASN A 120 14.73 -0.20 1.46
N MET A 121 14.32 0.47 2.51
CA MET A 121 14.06 1.90 2.45
C MET A 121 15.36 2.63 2.74
N THR A 122 16.27 2.57 1.79
CA THR A 122 17.50 3.32 1.99
C THR A 122 17.21 4.80 1.83
N LEU A 123 17.37 5.50 2.91
CA LEU A 123 17.72 6.92 3.02
C LEU A 123 16.97 7.96 2.21
N ARG A 124 16.38 7.65 1.09
CA ARG A 124 15.68 8.62 0.27
C ARG A 124 14.37 8.02 -0.19
N GLY A 125 13.30 8.73 0.09
CA GLY A 125 11.97 8.27 -0.27
C GLY A 125 11.77 7.99 -1.74
N LEU A 126 12.68 8.45 -2.61
CA LEU A 126 12.61 8.19 -4.04
C LEU A 126 13.11 6.80 -4.42
N ASP A 127 13.96 6.21 -3.61
CA ASP A 127 14.52 4.90 -3.93
C ASP A 127 13.52 3.78 -3.77
N TYR A 128 12.55 3.95 -2.87
CA TYR A 128 11.57 2.89 -2.69
C TYR A 128 10.61 2.77 -3.88
N LEU A 129 10.42 3.84 -4.65
CA LEU A 129 9.55 3.77 -5.81
C LEU A 129 10.11 2.85 -6.89
N SER A 130 11.42 2.84 -7.07
CA SER A 130 12.02 1.92 -8.04
C SER A 130 11.97 0.48 -7.56
N GLN A 131 12.06 0.26 -6.26
CA GLN A 131 11.87 -1.08 -5.69
C GLN A 131 10.41 -1.51 -5.79
N LEU A 132 9.50 -0.59 -5.51
CA LEU A 132 8.08 -0.84 -5.64
C LEU A 132 7.68 -1.19 -7.07
N ASP A 133 8.32 -0.57 -8.04
CA ASP A 133 8.06 -0.83 -9.45
C ASP A 133 8.12 -2.32 -9.76
N LYS A 134 9.19 -2.94 -9.29
CA LYS A 134 9.41 -4.36 -9.50
C LYS A 134 8.42 -5.22 -8.72
N GLU A 135 8.16 -4.84 -7.47
CA GLU A 135 7.27 -5.60 -6.61
C GLU A 135 5.81 -5.46 -7.02
N ILE A 136 5.41 -4.30 -7.52
CA ILE A 136 4.06 -4.08 -8.02
C ILE A 136 3.79 -5.00 -9.21
N GLU A 137 4.76 -5.18 -10.10
CA GLU A 137 4.61 -6.12 -11.20
C GLU A 137 4.38 -7.53 -10.70
N ASN A 138 5.11 -7.93 -9.68
CA ASN A 138 4.93 -9.26 -9.09
C ASN A 138 3.56 -9.41 -8.43
N ILE A 139 3.11 -8.39 -7.73
CA ILE A 139 1.78 -8.38 -7.11
C ILE A 139 0.71 -8.49 -8.19
N TRP A 140 0.89 -7.78 -9.26
CA TRP A 140 -0.06 -7.75 -10.37
C TRP A 140 -0.20 -9.10 -11.05
N LYS A 141 0.91 -9.80 -11.24
CA LYS A 141 0.92 -11.09 -11.94
C LYS A 141 0.31 -12.21 -11.12
N ASN A 142 0.24 -12.02 -9.85
CA ASN A 142 -0.31 -13.03 -8.94
C ASN A 142 -1.71 -12.63 -8.53
#